data_5534069c72d62a53947063debf93f929
#
_entry.id   5534069c72d62a53947063debf93f929
#
_cell.length_a   1.000
_cell.length_b   1.000
_cell.length_c   1.000
_cell.angle_alpha   90.00
_cell.angle_beta   90.00
_cell.angle_gamma   90.00
#
_symmetry.space_group_name_H-M   'P 1'
#
loop_
_entity.id
_entity.type
_entity.pdbx_description
1 polymer ?
#
loop_
_entity_poly.entity_id
_entity_poly.type
_entity_poly.pdbx_seq_one_letter_code
_entity_poly.pdbx_strand_id
1 'polypeptide(L)'
;MIITKKWSMPNKETFSIRPIRELIDKYREEGMVIVDPFARNSDIGTITNDLDPETKAIYHKDATDFLCHLDDNIADMVLYDPPYSARQVSESYKRLGGAVNMQTTQSSYWAKQKKEIARITKKGGVVITCAWNSGGIGTGLGFEQQEILLVAHGGWHNDTIVTVERKMMDGMHDSIPILMGIKKLDDMSPKKQKP
;
A
#
# COMPACT_ATOMS: atom_id res chain seq x y z
N MET A 1 -20.65 -8.22 -2.83
CA MET A 1 -19.86 -7.46 -1.82
C MET A 1 -20.31 -7.87 -0.43
N ILE A 2 -19.35 -8.20 0.45
CA ILE A 2 -19.57 -8.59 1.86
C ILE A 2 -19.20 -7.39 2.73
N ILE A 3 -20.00 -7.07 3.75
CA ILE A 3 -19.66 -6.03 4.73
C ILE A 3 -19.72 -6.65 6.11
N THR A 4 -18.63 -6.55 6.87
CA THR A 4 -18.51 -7.06 8.22
C THR A 4 -18.04 -5.97 9.18
N LYS A 5 -18.38 -6.08 10.46
CA LYS A 5 -17.91 -5.19 11.52
C LYS A 5 -17.30 -6.02 12.64
N LYS A 6 -16.11 -5.64 13.06
CA LYS A 6 -15.39 -6.23 14.19
C LYS A 6 -14.90 -5.12 15.11
N TRP A 7 -14.66 -5.46 16.36
CA TRP A 7 -14.01 -4.56 17.31
C TRP A 7 -12.61 -5.05 17.62
N SER A 8 -11.65 -4.14 17.67
CA SER A 8 -10.27 -4.43 18.10
C SER A 8 -9.58 -3.15 18.55
N MET A 9 -8.68 -3.24 19.51
CA MET A 9 -7.83 -2.12 19.87
C MET A 9 -6.92 -1.74 18.70
N PRO A 10 -6.63 -0.42 18.50
CA PRO A 10 -5.69 0.02 17.48
C PRO A 10 -4.27 -0.43 17.81
N ASN A 11 -3.47 -0.62 16.78
CA ASN A 11 -2.05 -0.95 16.89
C ASN A 11 -1.27 -0.12 15.86
N LYS A 12 -0.01 0.19 16.16
CA LYS A 12 0.90 0.89 15.24
C LYS A 12 1.20 0.06 13.98
N GLU A 13 1.14 -1.26 14.09
CA GLU A 13 1.27 -2.20 12.99
C GLU A 13 -0.13 -2.65 12.57
N THR A 14 -0.77 -1.88 11.68
CA THR A 14 -2.18 -2.04 11.30
C THR A 14 -2.52 -3.47 10.87
N PHE A 15 -1.65 -4.09 10.07
CA PHE A 15 -1.85 -5.46 9.59
C PHE A 15 -1.67 -6.55 10.66
N SER A 16 -1.18 -6.21 11.86
CA SER A 16 -1.14 -7.12 13.01
C SER A 16 -2.45 -7.11 13.82
N ILE A 17 -3.35 -6.17 13.58
CA ILE A 17 -4.66 -6.09 14.22
C ILE A 17 -5.45 -7.34 13.82
N ARG A 18 -5.85 -8.15 14.82
CA ARG A 18 -6.38 -9.49 14.60
C ARG A 18 -7.44 -9.61 13.51
N PRO A 19 -8.55 -8.83 13.49
CA PRO A 19 -9.55 -8.96 12.42
C PRO A 19 -9.01 -8.57 11.03
N ILE A 20 -8.01 -7.68 10.94
CA ILE A 20 -7.36 -7.31 9.69
C ILE A 20 -6.43 -8.44 9.23
N ARG A 21 -5.68 -9.04 10.16
CA ARG A 21 -4.81 -10.18 9.87
C ARG A 21 -5.62 -11.38 9.36
N GLU A 22 -6.73 -11.71 10.04
CA GLU A 22 -7.65 -12.78 9.62
C GLU A 22 -8.20 -12.53 8.21
N LEU A 23 -8.49 -11.26 7.86
CA LEU A 23 -8.92 -10.88 6.51
C LEU A 23 -7.80 -11.07 5.48
N ILE A 24 -6.56 -10.66 5.78
CA ILE A 24 -5.41 -10.87 4.90
C ILE A 24 -5.19 -12.37 4.66
N ASP A 25 -5.18 -13.16 5.73
CA ASP A 25 -4.95 -14.61 5.66
C ASP A 25 -6.05 -15.34 4.85
N LYS A 26 -7.28 -14.81 4.82
CA LYS A 26 -8.38 -15.32 3.97
C LYS A 26 -8.08 -15.21 2.47
N TYR A 27 -7.33 -14.18 2.05
CA TYR A 27 -7.02 -13.91 0.63
C TYR A 27 -5.59 -14.30 0.26
N ARG A 28 -4.76 -14.60 1.23
CA ARG A 28 -3.36 -14.98 1.06
C ARG A 28 -3.25 -16.46 0.69
N GLU A 29 -2.48 -16.74 -0.34
CA GLU A 29 -2.11 -18.10 -0.75
C GLU A 29 -0.58 -18.26 -0.69
N GLU A 30 -0.12 -19.49 -0.57
CA GLU A 30 1.32 -19.81 -0.56
C GLU A 30 1.95 -19.45 -1.91
N GLY A 31 3.14 -18.85 -1.88
CA GLY A 31 3.87 -18.47 -3.09
C GLY A 31 3.44 -17.14 -3.72
N MET A 32 2.45 -16.44 -3.16
CA MET A 32 2.06 -15.11 -3.65
C MET A 32 3.19 -14.09 -3.52
N VAL A 33 3.36 -13.25 -4.53
CA VAL A 33 4.13 -12.01 -4.45
C VAL A 33 3.24 -10.95 -3.82
N ILE A 34 3.59 -10.55 -2.58
CA ILE A 34 2.85 -9.57 -1.78
C ILE A 34 3.68 -8.31 -1.66
N VAL A 35 3.19 -7.20 -2.20
CA VAL A 35 3.85 -5.89 -2.13
C VAL A 35 3.23 -5.07 -0.99
N ASP A 36 4.09 -4.53 -0.12
CA ASP A 36 3.68 -3.63 0.97
C ASP A 36 4.53 -2.36 0.95
N PRO A 37 4.00 -1.25 0.41
CA PRO A 37 4.74 0.02 0.29
C PRO A 37 4.86 0.81 1.60
N PHE A 38 4.18 0.40 2.68
CA PHE A 38 4.18 1.04 4.01
C PHE A 38 4.36 0.01 5.13
N ALA A 39 5.28 -0.94 4.93
CA ALA A 39 5.37 -2.17 5.70
C ALA A 39 5.81 -1.99 7.16
N ARG A 40 6.55 -0.93 7.49
CA ARG A 40 7.18 -0.77 8.80
C ARG A 40 7.95 -2.04 9.21
N ASN A 41 7.46 -2.75 10.23
CA ASN A 41 8.05 -4.00 10.71
C ASN A 41 7.20 -5.23 10.36
N SER A 42 6.21 -5.09 9.47
CA SER A 42 5.39 -6.21 9.00
C SER A 42 6.24 -7.23 8.24
N ASP A 43 5.97 -8.50 8.49
CA ASP A 43 6.59 -9.66 7.84
C ASP A 43 5.67 -10.34 6.81
N ILE A 44 4.54 -9.71 6.48
CA ILE A 44 3.52 -10.29 5.60
C ILE A 44 3.93 -10.16 4.14
N GLY A 45 4.45 -8.99 3.76
CA GLY A 45 4.87 -8.70 2.39
C GLY A 45 6.15 -9.45 2.00
N THR A 46 6.22 -9.87 0.73
CA THR A 46 7.45 -10.44 0.15
C THR A 46 8.36 -9.36 -0.44
N ILE A 47 7.77 -8.23 -0.84
CA ILE A 47 8.46 -7.03 -1.31
C ILE A 47 7.96 -5.88 -0.44
N THR A 48 8.79 -5.42 0.50
CA THR A 48 8.39 -4.45 1.52
C THR A 48 9.18 -3.15 1.40
N ASN A 49 8.50 -2.04 1.62
CA ASN A 49 9.09 -0.71 1.66
C ASN A 49 8.56 0.09 2.87
N ASP A 50 9.38 0.94 3.42
CA ASP A 50 8.96 2.00 4.34
C ASP A 50 9.89 3.20 4.17
N LEU A 51 9.39 4.40 4.39
CA LEU A 51 10.21 5.60 4.32
C LEU A 51 11.24 5.67 5.45
N ASP A 52 10.93 5.07 6.60
CA ASP A 52 11.76 5.07 7.80
C ASP A 52 12.85 3.99 7.70
N PRO A 53 14.15 4.38 7.64
CA PRO A 53 15.25 3.43 7.51
C PRO A 53 15.49 2.56 8.75
N GLU A 54 14.87 2.89 9.89
CA GLU A 54 14.98 2.12 11.13
C GLU A 54 14.00 0.93 11.17
N THR A 55 13.12 0.79 10.17
CA THR A 55 12.17 -0.32 10.06
C THR A 55 12.82 -1.57 9.44
N LYS A 56 12.11 -2.71 9.52
CA LYS A 56 12.55 -3.98 8.95
C LYS A 56 12.24 -4.12 7.45
N ALA A 57 11.68 -3.09 6.82
CA ALA A 57 11.37 -3.12 5.40
C ALA A 57 12.65 -3.37 4.56
N ILE A 58 12.49 -4.04 3.42
CA ILE A 58 13.61 -4.36 2.51
C ILE A 58 14.11 -3.09 1.80
N TYR A 59 13.19 -2.20 1.44
CA TYR A 59 13.48 -0.94 0.78
C TYR A 59 13.10 0.24 1.67
N HIS A 60 13.86 1.36 1.52
CA HIS A 60 13.62 2.58 2.28
C HIS A 60 13.54 3.77 1.32
N LYS A 61 12.38 3.89 0.66
CA LYS A 61 12.14 4.93 -0.36
C LYS A 61 10.80 5.61 -0.11
N ASP A 62 10.58 6.77 -0.75
CA ASP A 62 9.24 7.28 -0.94
C ASP A 62 8.36 6.21 -1.58
N ALA A 63 7.14 6.03 -1.08
CA ALA A 63 6.26 4.96 -1.53
C ALA A 63 5.92 5.07 -3.04
N THR A 64 5.76 6.30 -3.55
CA THR A 64 5.50 6.53 -4.98
C THR A 64 6.72 6.14 -5.81
N ASP A 65 7.90 6.57 -5.40
CA ASP A 65 9.16 6.23 -6.08
C ASP A 65 9.42 4.72 -6.04
N PHE A 66 9.16 4.07 -4.90
CA PHE A 66 9.26 2.62 -4.77
C PHE A 66 8.33 1.91 -5.74
N LEU A 67 7.04 2.26 -5.76
CA LEU A 67 6.05 1.64 -6.64
C LEU A 67 6.39 1.82 -8.13
N CYS A 68 6.88 3.00 -8.53
CA CYS A 68 7.30 3.27 -9.91
C CYS A 68 8.47 2.39 -10.40
N HIS A 69 9.26 1.81 -9.50
CA HIS A 69 10.40 0.95 -9.86
C HIS A 69 10.02 -0.53 -9.99
N LEU A 70 8.83 -0.92 -9.57
CA LEU A 70 8.35 -2.30 -9.70
C LEU A 70 7.83 -2.57 -11.11
N ASP A 71 7.99 -3.80 -11.57
CA ASP A 71 7.49 -4.24 -12.87
C ASP A 71 5.96 -4.28 -12.92
N ASP A 72 5.40 -4.17 -14.11
CA ASP A 72 3.97 -4.33 -14.37
C ASP A 72 3.52 -5.75 -14.02
N ASN A 73 2.33 -5.87 -13.42
CA ASN A 73 1.71 -7.17 -13.14
C ASN A 73 2.61 -8.12 -12.32
N ILE A 74 3.40 -7.61 -11.38
CA ILE A 74 4.25 -8.41 -10.50
C ILE A 74 3.49 -8.94 -9.28
N ALA A 75 2.57 -8.15 -8.73
CA ALA A 75 1.93 -8.42 -7.44
C ALA A 75 0.68 -9.29 -7.57
N ASP A 76 0.63 -10.38 -6.81
CA ASP A 76 -0.58 -11.16 -6.60
C ASP A 76 -1.48 -10.49 -5.55
N MET A 77 -0.85 -9.82 -4.55
CA MET A 77 -1.53 -9.04 -3.54
C MET A 77 -0.76 -7.74 -3.25
N VAL A 78 -1.47 -6.65 -2.98
CA VAL A 78 -0.90 -5.42 -2.45
C VAL A 78 -1.57 -5.08 -1.13
N LEU A 79 -0.77 -4.81 -0.10
CA LEU A 79 -1.22 -4.30 1.20
C LEU A 79 -0.98 -2.80 1.22
N TYR A 80 -2.05 -2.01 1.28
CA TYR A 80 -1.96 -0.56 1.14
C TYR A 80 -2.51 0.15 2.38
N ASP A 81 -1.60 0.54 3.29
CA ASP A 81 -1.89 1.27 4.53
C ASP A 81 -1.17 2.63 4.55
N PRO A 82 -1.51 3.56 3.64
CA PRO A 82 -0.87 4.86 3.56
C PRO A 82 -1.27 5.75 4.74
N PRO A 83 -0.54 6.84 5.01
CA PRO A 83 -1.04 7.89 5.88
C PRO A 83 -2.41 8.39 5.41
N TYR A 84 -3.41 8.44 6.30
CA TYR A 84 -4.81 8.69 5.94
C TYR A 84 -5.14 10.17 5.75
N SER A 85 -4.23 11.08 6.10
CA SER A 85 -4.41 12.51 5.98
C SER A 85 -3.13 13.24 5.59
N ALA A 86 -3.26 14.42 4.98
CA ALA A 86 -2.14 15.30 4.66
C ALA A 86 -1.29 15.64 5.88
N ARG A 87 -1.93 15.75 7.06
CA ARG A 87 -1.24 15.96 8.33
C ARG A 87 -0.33 14.78 8.68
N GLN A 88 -0.82 13.55 8.61
CA GLN A 88 -0.02 12.35 8.88
C GLN A 88 1.14 12.21 7.88
N VAL A 89 0.92 12.52 6.60
CA VAL A 89 1.99 12.57 5.60
C VAL A 89 3.06 13.57 6.03
N SER A 90 2.65 14.81 6.35
CA SER A 90 3.57 15.86 6.80
C SER A 90 4.36 15.48 8.05
N GLU A 91 3.70 14.87 9.04
CA GLU A 91 4.34 14.40 10.27
C GLU A 91 5.38 13.31 10.01
N SER A 92 5.09 12.36 9.10
CA SER A 92 6.01 11.29 8.72
C SER A 92 7.27 11.83 8.05
N TYR A 93 7.13 12.72 7.06
CA TYR A 93 8.30 13.31 6.39
C TYR A 93 9.13 14.19 7.33
N LYS A 94 8.50 15.04 8.16
CA LYS A 94 9.21 15.89 9.12
C LYS A 94 10.01 15.09 10.15
N ARG A 95 9.44 13.98 10.65
CA ARG A 95 10.12 13.08 11.60
C ARG A 95 11.42 12.53 11.03
N LEU A 96 11.48 12.30 9.72
CA LEU A 96 12.63 11.73 9.02
C LEU A 96 13.54 12.79 8.39
N GLY A 97 13.34 14.08 8.71
CA GLY A 97 14.15 15.18 8.18
C GLY A 97 13.88 15.48 6.70
N GLY A 98 12.83 14.93 6.13
CA GLY A 98 12.43 15.15 4.75
C GLY A 98 11.68 16.48 4.55
N ALA A 99 11.82 17.07 3.35
CA ALA A 99 11.08 18.27 2.97
C ALA A 99 9.62 17.92 2.65
N VAL A 100 8.69 18.58 3.34
CA VAL A 100 7.26 18.54 3.00
C VAL A 100 7.02 19.57 1.91
N ASN A 101 6.55 19.14 0.75
CA ASN A 101 6.16 20.03 -0.34
C ASN A 101 4.64 19.94 -0.60
N MET A 102 4.13 20.85 -1.41
CA MET A 102 2.70 20.86 -1.76
C MET A 102 2.25 19.57 -2.45
N GLN A 103 3.16 18.87 -3.15
CA GLN A 103 2.81 17.64 -3.87
C GLN A 103 2.57 16.46 -2.93
N THR A 104 3.26 16.39 -1.79
CA THR A 104 3.11 15.32 -0.80
C THR A 104 1.85 15.46 0.07
N THR A 105 1.20 16.62 0.06
CA THR A 105 0.02 16.90 0.90
C THR A 105 -1.28 17.08 0.12
N GLN A 106 -1.24 16.96 -1.20
CA GLN A 106 -2.43 17.03 -2.07
C GLN A 106 -3.04 15.66 -2.33
N SER A 107 -4.30 15.62 -2.71
CA SER A 107 -5.01 14.39 -3.12
C SER A 107 -4.29 13.63 -4.25
N SER A 108 -3.51 14.32 -5.07
CA SER A 108 -2.66 13.75 -6.11
C SER A 108 -1.60 12.78 -5.58
N TYR A 109 -1.17 12.90 -4.32
CA TYR A 109 -0.23 11.99 -3.67
C TYR A 109 -0.77 10.55 -3.68
N TRP A 110 -1.97 10.34 -3.14
CA TRP A 110 -2.62 9.02 -3.13
C TRP A 110 -3.04 8.57 -4.54
N ALA A 111 -3.46 9.50 -5.40
CA ALA A 111 -3.87 9.17 -6.76
C ALA A 111 -2.72 8.58 -7.60
N LYS A 112 -1.50 9.10 -7.46
CA LYS A 112 -0.30 8.53 -8.10
C LYS A 112 -0.02 7.12 -7.61
N GLN A 113 -0.01 6.91 -6.29
CA GLN A 113 0.21 5.59 -5.70
C GLN A 113 -0.84 4.58 -6.17
N LYS A 114 -2.13 4.96 -6.18
CA LYS A 114 -3.21 4.09 -6.66
C LYS A 114 -3.05 3.68 -8.12
N LYS A 115 -2.58 4.60 -8.99
CA LYS A 115 -2.26 4.27 -10.39
C LYS A 115 -1.13 3.25 -10.50
N GLU A 116 -0.06 3.45 -9.73
CA GLU A 116 1.07 2.50 -9.71
C GLU A 116 0.65 1.14 -9.12
N ILE A 117 -0.14 1.12 -8.04
CA ILE A 117 -0.71 -0.12 -7.48
C ILE A 117 -1.54 -0.84 -8.53
N ALA A 118 -2.35 -0.10 -9.30
CA ALA A 118 -3.13 -0.70 -10.39
C ALA A 118 -2.24 -1.30 -11.48
N ARG A 119 -1.12 -0.64 -11.82
CA ARG A 119 -0.16 -1.12 -12.81
C ARG A 119 0.53 -2.41 -12.38
N ILE A 120 1.06 -2.42 -11.14
CA ILE A 120 1.84 -3.56 -10.62
C ILE A 120 1.00 -4.77 -10.22
N THR A 121 -0.30 -4.60 -9.95
CA THR A 121 -1.19 -5.69 -9.56
C THR A 121 -1.55 -6.52 -10.78
N LYS A 122 -1.40 -7.85 -10.70
CA LYS A 122 -1.84 -8.80 -11.73
C LYS A 122 -3.35 -8.75 -11.93
N LYS A 123 -3.82 -9.07 -13.13
CA LYS A 123 -5.24 -9.35 -13.34
C LYS A 123 -5.67 -10.52 -12.44
N GLY A 124 -6.78 -10.35 -11.72
CA GLY A 124 -7.21 -11.29 -10.69
C GLY A 124 -6.54 -11.08 -9.32
N GLY A 125 -5.47 -10.29 -9.26
CA GLY A 125 -4.79 -9.93 -8.02
C GLY A 125 -5.66 -9.10 -7.09
N VAL A 126 -5.30 -9.07 -5.82
CA VAL A 126 -6.08 -8.47 -4.73
C VAL A 126 -5.35 -7.27 -4.14
N VAL A 127 -6.07 -6.20 -3.86
CA VAL A 127 -5.55 -5.08 -3.05
C VAL A 127 -6.36 -4.98 -1.76
N ILE A 128 -5.67 -4.92 -0.63
CA ILE A 128 -6.26 -4.70 0.70
C ILE A 128 -5.84 -3.31 1.17
N THR A 129 -6.79 -2.40 1.21
CA THR A 129 -6.55 -0.99 1.57
C THR A 129 -7.09 -0.70 2.96
N CYS A 130 -6.28 -0.12 3.84
CA CYS A 130 -6.71 0.48 5.10
C CYS A 130 -6.86 1.98 4.94
N ALA A 131 -7.98 2.55 5.41
CA ALA A 131 -8.27 3.99 5.32
C ALA A 131 -9.38 4.41 6.30
N TRP A 132 -9.70 5.70 6.31
CA TRP A 132 -10.91 6.25 6.97
C TRP A 132 -12.13 6.30 6.03
N ASN A 133 -12.01 5.77 4.83
CA ASN A 133 -13.09 5.68 3.86
C ASN A 133 -13.02 4.34 3.11
N SER A 134 -14.08 4.00 2.40
CA SER A 134 -14.18 2.75 1.65
C SER A 134 -13.87 2.90 0.15
N GLY A 135 -13.18 3.95 -0.25
CA GLY A 135 -12.93 4.24 -1.66
C GLY A 135 -11.91 3.33 -2.35
N GLY A 136 -11.06 2.65 -1.56
CA GLY A 136 -10.06 1.71 -2.08
C GLY A 136 -9.22 2.25 -3.24
N ILE A 137 -8.85 1.38 -4.18
CA ILE A 137 -8.19 1.72 -5.45
C ILE A 137 -9.20 2.29 -6.45
N GLY A 138 -10.33 1.61 -6.59
CA GLY A 138 -11.51 2.08 -7.29
C GLY A 138 -11.75 1.50 -8.68
N THR A 139 -13.00 1.56 -9.10
CA THR A 139 -13.48 1.00 -10.38
C THR A 139 -12.85 1.67 -11.60
N GLY A 140 -12.54 2.98 -11.51
CA GLY A 140 -11.86 3.71 -12.59
C GLY A 140 -10.45 3.19 -12.92
N LEU A 141 -9.83 2.45 -11.99
CA LEU A 141 -8.54 1.78 -12.17
C LEU A 141 -8.69 0.26 -12.42
N GLY A 142 -9.91 -0.22 -12.71
CA GLY A 142 -10.18 -1.60 -13.06
C GLY A 142 -10.42 -2.54 -11.89
N PHE A 143 -10.68 -2.02 -10.69
CA PHE A 143 -10.92 -2.84 -9.50
C PHE A 143 -12.39 -2.93 -9.12
N GLU A 144 -12.79 -4.08 -8.59
CA GLU A 144 -14.11 -4.34 -8.04
C GLU A 144 -14.01 -4.69 -6.56
N GLN A 145 -14.80 -4.00 -5.73
CA GLN A 145 -14.85 -4.28 -4.29
C GLN A 145 -15.51 -5.63 -4.02
N GLN A 146 -14.79 -6.48 -3.30
CA GLN A 146 -15.24 -7.80 -2.88
C GLN A 146 -15.80 -7.78 -1.45
N GLU A 147 -15.07 -7.10 -0.55
CA GLU A 147 -15.37 -7.11 0.88
C GLU A 147 -14.96 -5.80 1.55
N ILE A 148 -15.74 -5.39 2.56
CA ILE A 148 -15.42 -4.28 3.46
C ILE A 148 -15.45 -4.80 4.89
N LEU A 149 -14.36 -4.59 5.63
CA LEU A 149 -14.28 -4.83 7.06
C LEU A 149 -14.21 -3.49 7.80
N LEU A 150 -15.18 -3.23 8.66
CA LEU A 150 -15.17 -2.08 9.57
C LEU A 150 -14.56 -2.52 10.89
N VAL A 151 -13.39 -1.99 11.24
CA VAL A 151 -12.72 -2.25 12.52
C VAL A 151 -12.95 -1.08 13.46
N ALA A 152 -13.88 -1.27 14.40
CA ALA A 152 -14.16 -0.27 15.43
C ALA A 152 -13.07 -0.35 16.51
N HIS A 153 -12.44 0.80 16.81
CA HIS A 153 -11.39 0.89 17.83
C HIS A 153 -11.91 1.43 19.18
N GLY A 154 -13.06 2.10 19.16
CA GLY A 154 -13.66 2.70 20.34
C GLY A 154 -12.91 3.90 20.91
N GLY A 155 -13.50 4.54 21.92
CA GLY A 155 -12.91 5.70 22.57
C GLY A 155 -12.69 6.89 21.62
N TRP A 156 -11.49 7.45 21.64
CA TRP A 156 -11.08 8.61 20.81
C TRP A 156 -10.42 8.22 19.50
N HIS A 157 -10.36 6.94 19.18
CA HIS A 157 -9.72 6.44 17.97
C HIS A 157 -10.69 6.42 16.80
N ASN A 158 -10.23 6.86 15.63
CA ASN A 158 -10.98 6.67 14.40
C ASN A 158 -11.00 5.18 14.04
N ASP A 159 -12.15 4.71 13.57
CA ASP A 159 -12.29 3.35 13.05
C ASP A 159 -11.43 3.17 11.78
N THR A 160 -10.93 1.95 11.58
CA THR A 160 -10.24 1.59 10.34
C THR A 160 -11.23 0.90 9.40
N ILE A 161 -11.35 1.40 8.19
CA ILE A 161 -12.12 0.78 7.12
C ILE A 161 -11.14 0.03 6.23
N VAL A 162 -11.31 -1.29 6.12
CA VAL A 162 -10.49 -2.14 5.28
C VAL A 162 -11.30 -2.56 4.07
N THR A 163 -10.83 -2.21 2.87
CA THR A 163 -11.46 -2.64 1.61
C THR A 163 -10.62 -3.70 0.94
N VAL A 164 -11.26 -4.75 0.48
CA VAL A 164 -10.66 -5.77 -0.38
C VAL A 164 -11.20 -5.60 -1.78
N GLU A 165 -10.31 -5.38 -2.72
CA GLU A 165 -10.65 -5.19 -4.12
C GLU A 165 -9.88 -6.17 -5.01
N ARG A 166 -10.52 -6.64 -6.07
CA ARG A 166 -9.90 -7.53 -7.08
C ARG A 166 -9.76 -6.79 -8.40
N LYS A 167 -8.58 -6.89 -9.01
CA LYS A 167 -8.34 -6.33 -10.35
C LYS A 167 -9.06 -7.17 -11.40
N MET A 168 -10.07 -6.59 -12.04
CA MET A 168 -10.90 -7.27 -13.06
C MET A 168 -10.37 -7.05 -14.47
N MET A 169 -9.88 -5.85 -14.75
CA MET A 169 -9.33 -5.46 -16.05
C MET A 169 -8.17 -4.47 -15.86
N ASP A 170 -7.38 -4.29 -16.88
CA ASP A 170 -6.44 -3.18 -16.90
C ASP A 170 -7.24 -1.89 -17.02
N GLY A 171 -7.03 -0.97 -16.06
CA GLY A 171 -7.68 0.34 -16.08
C GLY A 171 -7.34 1.08 -17.38
N MET A 172 -8.14 2.06 -17.78
CA MET A 172 -7.76 2.97 -18.87
C MET A 172 -6.52 3.73 -18.45
N HIS A 173 -5.38 3.16 -18.74
CA HIS A 173 -4.10 3.85 -18.66
C HIS A 173 -4.02 4.70 -19.92
N ASP A 174 -4.03 6.03 -19.79
CA ASP A 174 -3.55 6.90 -20.84
C ASP A 174 -2.11 6.48 -21.11
N SER A 175 -1.91 5.75 -22.21
CA SER A 175 -0.63 5.25 -22.66
C SER A 175 0.22 6.46 -23.09
N ILE A 176 0.90 7.06 -22.13
CA ILE A 176 2.07 7.86 -22.44
C ILE A 176 3.22 6.86 -22.53
N PRO A 177 3.79 6.60 -23.72
CA PRO A 177 4.96 5.75 -23.81
C PRO A 177 6.11 6.48 -23.11
N ILE A 178 6.40 6.09 -21.88
CA ILE A 178 7.66 6.48 -21.24
C ILE A 178 8.75 5.64 -21.93
N LEU A 179 9.37 6.23 -22.94
CA LEU A 179 10.62 5.78 -23.50
C LEU A 179 11.71 6.09 -22.45
N MET A 180 11.81 5.28 -21.42
CA MET A 180 12.96 5.27 -20.51
C MET A 180 13.37 3.84 -20.24
N GLY A 181 14.63 3.58 -20.61
CA GLY A 181 15.27 2.28 -20.50
C GLY A 181 15.10 1.64 -19.13
N ILE A 182 14.85 0.37 -19.19
CA ILE A 182 14.70 -0.57 -18.08
C ILE A 182 15.94 -0.47 -17.18
N LYS A 183 15.82 0.14 -16.01
CA LYS A 183 16.77 -0.09 -14.92
C LYS A 183 16.30 -1.34 -14.18
N LYS A 184 17.03 -2.45 -14.39
CA LYS A 184 16.80 -3.72 -13.71
C LYS A 184 16.81 -3.55 -12.18
N LEU A 185 16.05 -4.39 -11.49
CA LEU A 185 16.03 -4.54 -10.02
C LEU A 185 17.43 -4.64 -9.39
N ASP A 186 18.44 -5.07 -10.15
CA ASP A 186 19.84 -5.19 -9.71
C ASP A 186 20.46 -3.85 -9.23
N ASP A 187 19.91 -2.71 -9.69
CA ASP A 187 20.34 -1.36 -9.25
C ASP A 187 19.75 -0.95 -7.88
N MET A 188 18.90 -1.77 -7.31
CA MET A 188 18.18 -1.51 -6.05
C MET A 188 18.80 -2.21 -4.82
N SER A 189 19.93 -2.90 -4.97
CA SER A 189 20.62 -3.55 -3.85
C SER A 189 21.00 -2.53 -2.76
N PRO A 190 20.78 -2.83 -1.48
CA PRO A 190 21.14 -1.94 -0.38
C PRO A 190 22.65 -1.70 -0.40
N LYS A 191 23.07 -0.45 -0.39
CA LYS A 191 24.48 -0.08 -0.24
C LYS A 191 24.96 -0.59 1.12
N LYS A 192 25.80 -1.63 1.12
CA LYS A 192 26.52 -2.06 2.32
C LYS A 192 27.32 -0.88 2.84
N GLN A 193 27.00 -0.39 4.03
CA GLN A 193 27.87 0.52 4.76
C GLN A 193 29.18 -0.22 5.01
N LYS A 194 30.29 0.37 4.56
CA LYS A 194 31.64 -0.07 4.94
C LYS A 194 31.93 0.39 6.37
N PRO A 195 32.72 -0.39 7.08
CA PRO A 195 33.11 -0.13 8.47
C PRO A 195 33.89 1.16 8.63
#